data_d8b0cd00b6180c2cadfbb2700efadd09
#
_entry.id   d8b0cd00b6180c2cadfbb2700efadd09
#
_cell.length_a   1.000
_cell.length_b   1.000
_cell.length_c   1.000
_cell.angle_alpha   90.00
_cell.angle_beta   90.00
_cell.angle_gamma   90.00
#
_symmetry.space_group_name_H-M   'P 1'
#
loop_
_entity.id
_entity.type
_entity.pdbx_description
1 polymer ?
#
loop_
_entity_poly.entity_id
_entity_poly.type
_entity_poly.pdbx_seq_one_letter_code
_entity_poly.pdbx_strand_id
1 'polypeptide(L)'
;MPSEQQLDSSPVVVDPVPAGASGKDAEKEEVKGYFETTGFERWNRIYSESDEVNRVQRNIRIGHQKTVDNVLAWLQEQGDLANRSFCDAGCGVGSLAIPLAQLGAGSIAASDLSEAMASEGRLRAEAAGIGNNQLQFSASDLESLEGRYDTVICLDVFIHYPQAPAEEMVRHLAGLAENHLIVSFAPYTPLLALLKGIGQLFPGPSKTTRAYTLREDGIVAAAAEAGFKPVRRSLNQAPFYFSRLIAFERG
;
A
#
# COMPACT_ATOMS: atom_id res chain seq x y z
N MET A 1 12.66 36.93 28.81
CA MET A 1 13.56 35.81 28.53
C MET A 1 12.74 34.52 28.67
N PRO A 2 12.21 33.90 27.63
CA PRO A 2 11.61 32.59 27.74
C PRO A 2 12.71 31.53 27.59
N SER A 3 12.67 30.53 28.45
CA SER A 3 13.59 29.40 28.55
C SER A 3 13.50 28.48 27.35
N GLU A 4 14.63 28.21 26.71
CA GLU A 4 14.79 27.14 25.73
C GLU A 4 14.50 25.78 26.38
N GLN A 5 13.42 25.10 25.91
CA GLN A 5 13.22 23.70 26.19
C GLN A 5 14.11 22.88 25.25
N GLN A 6 15.13 22.29 25.85
CA GLN A 6 16.00 21.30 25.23
C GLN A 6 15.19 20.08 24.82
N LEU A 7 15.09 19.84 23.52
CA LEU A 7 14.54 18.59 22.96
C LEU A 7 15.48 17.45 23.32
N ASP A 8 14.97 16.52 24.11
CA ASP A 8 15.64 15.27 24.49
C ASP A 8 15.84 14.40 23.22
N SER A 9 17.09 14.25 22.82
CA SER A 9 17.53 13.46 21.67
C SER A 9 18.03 12.08 22.10
N SER A 10 17.30 11.39 22.98
CA SER A 10 17.63 10.01 23.34
C SER A 10 17.35 9.08 22.15
N PRO A 11 18.29 8.24 21.73
CA PRO A 11 18.03 7.25 20.67
C PRO A 11 17.03 6.21 21.19
N VAL A 12 15.96 6.00 20.41
CA VAL A 12 15.04 4.87 20.64
C VAL A 12 15.85 3.58 20.50
N VAL A 13 16.04 2.89 21.60
CA VAL A 13 16.61 1.54 21.63
C VAL A 13 15.53 0.61 21.09
N VAL A 14 15.72 0.12 19.88
CA VAL A 14 14.90 -0.96 19.33
C VAL A 14 15.39 -2.25 19.97
N ASP A 15 14.51 -2.95 20.69
CA ASP A 15 14.82 -4.25 21.26
C ASP A 15 15.29 -5.23 20.17
N PRO A 16 16.31 -6.08 20.45
CA PRO A 16 16.81 -7.01 19.45
C PRO A 16 15.73 -8.05 19.12
N VAL A 17 15.50 -8.24 17.81
CA VAL A 17 14.63 -9.29 17.26
C VAL A 17 14.98 -10.64 17.90
N PRO A 18 14.00 -11.42 18.40
CA PRO A 18 14.26 -12.71 19.02
C PRO A 18 14.94 -13.66 18.02
N ALA A 19 16.04 -14.26 18.45
CA ALA A 19 16.80 -15.23 17.67
C ALA A 19 15.92 -16.48 17.40
N GLY A 20 15.38 -16.60 16.17
CA GLY A 20 14.51 -17.72 15.76
C GLY A 20 13.43 -17.36 14.75
N ALA A 21 13.21 -16.08 14.44
CA ALA A 21 12.28 -15.68 13.39
C ALA A 21 12.84 -16.08 12.00
N SER A 22 11.96 -16.60 11.12
CA SER A 22 12.32 -16.81 9.72
C SER A 22 12.68 -15.44 9.11
N GLY A 23 13.49 -15.40 8.04
CA GLY A 23 13.84 -14.13 7.39
C GLY A 23 12.62 -13.30 6.99
N LYS A 24 11.48 -13.95 6.71
CA LYS A 24 10.20 -13.32 6.36
C LYS A 24 9.55 -12.62 7.56
N ASP A 25 9.57 -13.27 8.74
CA ASP A 25 9.00 -12.70 9.96
C ASP A 25 9.79 -11.46 10.42
N ALA A 26 11.12 -11.49 10.26
CA ALA A 26 11.97 -10.35 10.58
C ALA A 26 11.74 -9.14 9.65
N GLU A 27 11.57 -9.36 8.34
CA GLU A 27 11.23 -8.30 7.38
C GLU A 27 9.85 -7.70 7.68
N LYS A 28 8.88 -8.53 8.05
CA LYS A 28 7.53 -8.11 8.41
C LYS A 28 7.50 -7.28 9.68
N GLU A 29 8.21 -7.70 10.72
CA GLU A 29 8.34 -6.93 11.96
C GLU A 29 9.06 -5.59 11.73
N GLU A 30 10.07 -5.53 10.86
CA GLU A 30 10.73 -4.29 10.46
C GLU A 30 9.75 -3.32 9.77
N VAL A 31 8.93 -3.82 8.84
CA VAL A 31 7.89 -3.03 8.14
C VAL A 31 6.83 -2.56 9.13
N LYS A 32 6.33 -3.44 10.00
CA LYS A 32 5.34 -3.12 11.02
C LYS A 32 5.86 -2.05 11.99
N GLY A 33 7.03 -2.27 12.58
CA GLY A 33 7.64 -1.32 13.51
C GLY A 33 7.88 0.05 12.89
N TYR A 34 8.24 0.11 11.59
CA TYR A 34 8.36 1.36 10.88
C TYR A 34 7.01 2.09 10.79
N PHE A 35 5.92 1.41 10.38
CA PHE A 35 4.60 2.03 10.21
C PHE A 35 3.88 2.35 11.54
N GLU A 36 4.25 1.69 12.63
CA GLU A 36 3.75 2.01 13.97
C GLU A 36 4.41 3.23 14.62
N THR A 37 5.55 3.71 14.05
CA THR A 37 6.35 4.81 14.63
C THR A 37 6.56 5.96 13.63
N THR A 38 7.79 6.15 13.18
CA THR A 38 8.18 7.24 12.28
C THR A 38 7.54 7.16 10.90
N GLY A 39 7.18 5.96 10.45
CA GLY A 39 6.48 5.74 9.20
C GLY A 39 5.06 6.31 9.25
N PHE A 40 4.32 6.05 10.34
CA PHE A 40 2.97 6.58 10.51
C PHE A 40 2.92 8.10 10.34
N GLU A 41 3.72 8.86 11.10
CA GLU A 41 3.72 10.33 11.00
C GLU A 41 4.08 10.82 9.60
N ARG A 42 5.07 10.15 8.96
CA ARG A 42 5.52 10.49 7.61
C ARG A 42 4.43 10.25 6.57
N TRP A 43 3.81 9.07 6.58
CA TRP A 43 2.81 8.68 5.59
C TRP A 43 1.47 9.34 5.85
N ASN A 44 1.08 9.52 7.11
CA ASN A 44 -0.10 10.31 7.47
C ASN A 44 0.01 11.75 6.95
N ARG A 45 1.21 12.36 7.04
CA ARG A 45 1.49 13.69 6.46
C ARG A 45 1.49 13.66 4.93
N ILE A 46 2.03 12.60 4.31
CA ILE A 46 1.99 12.44 2.84
C ILE A 46 0.55 12.33 2.34
N TYR A 47 -0.33 11.63 3.05
CA TYR A 47 -1.74 11.45 2.67
C TYR A 47 -2.70 12.48 3.29
N SER A 48 -2.22 13.46 4.03
CA SER A 48 -3.01 14.60 4.49
C SER A 48 -2.97 15.73 3.45
N GLU A 49 -3.92 16.66 3.52
CA GLU A 49 -3.94 17.87 2.68
C GLU A 49 -2.93 18.94 3.14
N SER A 50 -2.11 18.65 4.15
CA SER A 50 -1.12 19.57 4.69
C SER A 50 -0.11 20.02 3.63
N ASP A 51 0.16 21.33 3.58
CA ASP A 51 1.21 21.94 2.75
C ASP A 51 2.63 21.75 3.33
N GLU A 52 2.76 21.19 4.54
CA GLU A 52 4.03 20.97 5.24
C GLU A 52 4.83 19.76 4.72
N VAL A 53 4.60 19.35 3.49
CA VAL A 53 5.35 18.26 2.85
C VAL A 53 6.49 18.81 2.00
N ASN A 54 7.66 18.16 2.08
CA ASN A 54 8.76 18.48 1.19
C ASN A 54 8.44 18.08 -0.27
N ARG A 55 9.25 18.59 -1.22
CA ARG A 55 9.05 18.37 -2.66
C ARG A 55 8.96 16.88 -3.04
N VAL A 56 9.77 16.01 -2.40
CA VAL A 56 9.77 14.57 -2.67
C VAL A 56 8.46 13.93 -2.20
N GLN A 57 8.03 14.23 -0.98
CA GLN A 57 6.77 13.74 -0.40
C GLN A 57 5.55 14.18 -1.22
N ARG A 58 5.55 15.44 -1.69
CA ARG A 58 4.51 15.96 -2.59
C ARG A 58 4.44 15.17 -3.91
N ASN A 59 5.59 14.86 -4.51
CA ASN A 59 5.63 14.10 -5.74
C ASN A 59 5.17 12.64 -5.54
N ILE A 60 5.50 12.02 -4.41
CA ILE A 60 5.00 10.69 -4.05
C ILE A 60 3.47 10.74 -3.90
N ARG A 61 2.91 11.73 -3.19
CA ARG A 61 1.46 11.96 -3.08
C ARG A 61 0.79 12.07 -4.45
N ILE A 62 1.32 12.91 -5.35
CA ILE A 62 0.79 13.08 -6.70
C ILE A 62 0.83 11.77 -7.49
N GLY A 63 1.91 11.02 -7.37
CA GLY A 63 2.05 9.73 -8.07
C GLY A 63 1.08 8.68 -7.55
N HIS A 64 0.95 8.56 -6.23
CA HIS A 64 -0.01 7.66 -5.59
C HIS A 64 -1.46 8.05 -5.95
N GLN A 65 -1.80 9.34 -5.89
CA GLN A 65 -3.13 9.80 -6.28
C GLN A 65 -3.49 9.41 -7.72
N LYS A 66 -2.55 9.53 -8.68
CA LYS A 66 -2.77 9.04 -10.05
C LYS A 66 -3.07 7.55 -10.11
N THR A 67 -2.44 6.75 -9.24
CA THR A 67 -2.71 5.31 -9.17
C THR A 67 -4.12 5.05 -8.65
N VAL A 68 -4.51 5.73 -7.57
CA VAL A 68 -5.88 5.68 -7.02
C VAL A 68 -6.91 6.13 -8.06
N ASP A 69 -6.71 7.27 -8.71
CA ASP A 69 -7.62 7.82 -9.72
C ASP A 69 -7.84 6.83 -10.88
N ASN A 70 -6.76 6.16 -11.34
CA ASN A 70 -6.87 5.14 -12.38
C ASN A 70 -7.69 3.93 -11.91
N VAL A 71 -7.50 3.47 -10.67
CA VAL A 71 -8.30 2.35 -10.12
C VAL A 71 -9.77 2.74 -10.05
N LEU A 72 -10.08 3.91 -9.48
CA LEU A 72 -11.46 4.40 -9.38
C LEU A 72 -12.12 4.53 -10.75
N ALA A 73 -11.40 5.09 -11.74
CA ALA A 73 -11.90 5.19 -13.11
C ALA A 73 -12.18 3.81 -13.73
N TRP A 74 -11.27 2.82 -13.53
CA TRP A 74 -11.45 1.47 -14.03
C TRP A 74 -12.64 0.77 -13.39
N LEU A 75 -12.85 0.95 -12.09
CA LEU A 75 -13.99 0.39 -11.37
C LEU A 75 -15.31 1.03 -11.80
N GLN A 76 -15.33 2.36 -12.01
CA GLN A 76 -16.51 3.07 -12.54
C GLN A 76 -16.88 2.63 -13.97
N GLU A 77 -15.89 2.40 -14.84
CA GLU A 77 -16.11 1.87 -16.19
C GLU A 77 -16.70 0.46 -16.18
N GLN A 78 -16.34 -0.38 -15.20
CA GLN A 78 -16.93 -1.71 -15.01
C GLN A 78 -18.40 -1.62 -14.52
N GLY A 79 -18.75 -0.56 -13.79
CA GLY A 79 -20.11 -0.34 -13.28
C GLY A 79 -20.47 -1.23 -12.08
N ASP A 80 -21.74 -1.11 -11.67
CA ASP A 80 -22.37 -1.93 -10.63
C ASP A 80 -21.61 -1.98 -9.27
N LEU A 81 -20.97 -0.86 -8.89
CA LEU A 81 -20.19 -0.78 -7.64
C LEU A 81 -21.04 -1.10 -6.40
N ALA A 82 -22.32 -0.75 -6.43
CA ALA A 82 -23.24 -0.89 -5.29
C ALA A 82 -23.51 -2.35 -4.89
N ASN A 83 -23.40 -3.28 -5.84
CA ASN A 83 -23.65 -4.71 -5.61
C ASN A 83 -22.37 -5.53 -5.43
N ARG A 84 -21.21 -4.87 -5.41
CA ARG A 84 -19.91 -5.52 -5.30
C ARG A 84 -19.31 -5.37 -3.91
N SER A 85 -18.54 -6.36 -3.50
CA SER A 85 -17.71 -6.33 -2.28
C SER A 85 -16.24 -6.13 -2.66
N PHE A 86 -15.56 -5.31 -1.87
CA PHE A 86 -14.17 -4.93 -2.11
C PHE A 86 -13.29 -5.26 -0.90
N CYS A 87 -12.06 -5.67 -1.15
CA CYS A 87 -11.00 -5.72 -0.15
C CYS A 87 -9.89 -4.74 -0.58
N ASP A 88 -9.61 -3.74 0.26
CA ASP A 88 -8.45 -2.84 0.11
C ASP A 88 -7.35 -3.31 1.06
N ALA A 89 -6.43 -4.11 0.53
CA ALA A 89 -5.37 -4.78 1.27
C ALA A 89 -4.10 -3.90 1.31
N GLY A 90 -3.74 -3.42 2.50
CA GLY A 90 -2.74 -2.38 2.71
C GLY A 90 -3.31 -0.99 2.47
N CYS A 91 -4.46 -0.70 3.06
CA CYS A 91 -5.26 0.49 2.79
C CYS A 91 -4.65 1.80 3.31
N GLY A 92 -3.62 1.72 4.17
CA GLY A 92 -3.09 2.90 4.85
C GLY A 92 -4.18 3.66 5.59
N VAL A 93 -4.26 4.96 5.35
CA VAL A 93 -5.28 5.85 5.92
C VAL A 93 -6.55 5.94 5.07
N GLY A 94 -6.79 4.97 4.17
CA GLY A 94 -8.01 4.89 3.36
C GLY A 94 -8.00 5.72 2.09
N SER A 95 -6.83 5.97 1.50
CA SER A 95 -6.68 6.80 0.29
C SER A 95 -7.45 6.27 -0.93
N LEU A 96 -7.70 4.95 -1.02
CA LEU A 96 -8.57 4.32 -2.00
C LEU A 96 -9.95 4.01 -1.41
N ALA A 97 -10.01 3.39 -0.22
CA ALA A 97 -11.25 2.89 0.35
C ALA A 97 -12.31 3.98 0.57
N ILE A 98 -11.89 5.17 1.04
CA ILE A 98 -12.81 6.29 1.29
C ILE A 98 -13.44 6.82 -0.01
N PRO A 99 -12.69 7.23 -1.05
CA PRO A 99 -13.30 7.67 -2.30
C PRO A 99 -14.08 6.55 -3.01
N LEU A 100 -13.68 5.29 -2.88
CA LEU A 100 -14.45 4.15 -3.41
C LEU A 100 -15.82 4.03 -2.71
N ALA A 101 -15.89 4.20 -1.39
CA ALA A 101 -17.16 4.25 -0.66
C ALA A 101 -18.03 5.44 -1.08
N GLN A 102 -17.42 6.61 -1.29
CA GLN A 102 -18.13 7.82 -1.79
C GLN A 102 -18.69 7.63 -3.20
N LEU A 103 -18.07 6.79 -4.03
CA LEU A 103 -18.60 6.40 -5.35
C LEU A 103 -19.75 5.39 -5.26
N GLY A 104 -20.17 4.99 -4.06
CA GLY A 104 -21.30 4.11 -3.83
C GLY A 104 -20.96 2.61 -3.91
N ALA A 105 -19.74 2.22 -3.62
CA ALA A 105 -19.39 0.81 -3.47
C ALA A 105 -20.26 0.12 -2.38
N GLY A 106 -20.64 -1.14 -2.60
CA GLY A 106 -21.56 -1.86 -1.74
C GLY A 106 -20.96 -2.12 -0.36
N SER A 107 -19.86 -2.83 -0.28
CA SER A 107 -19.13 -3.08 0.96
C SER A 107 -17.62 -3.08 0.72
N ILE A 108 -16.86 -2.52 1.68
CA ILE A 108 -15.41 -2.44 1.59
C ILE A 108 -14.81 -2.91 2.92
N ALA A 109 -13.98 -3.95 2.87
CA ALA A 109 -13.08 -4.35 3.94
C ALA A 109 -11.71 -3.75 3.66
N ALA A 110 -11.28 -2.78 4.46
CA ALA A 110 -10.00 -2.12 4.37
C ALA A 110 -9.08 -2.61 5.50
N SER A 111 -7.89 -3.09 5.17
CA SER A 111 -6.96 -3.58 6.17
C SER A 111 -5.56 -3.01 5.96
N ASP A 112 -4.87 -2.76 7.06
CA ASP A 112 -3.45 -2.38 7.06
C ASP A 112 -2.69 -3.14 8.16
N LEU A 113 -1.40 -3.33 7.98
CA LEU A 113 -0.55 -3.96 9.00
C LEU A 113 -0.45 -3.10 10.27
N SER A 114 -0.57 -1.77 10.14
CA SER A 114 -0.48 -0.79 11.21
C SER A 114 -1.87 -0.44 11.75
N GLU A 115 -2.09 -0.70 13.05
CA GLU A 115 -3.30 -0.26 13.76
C GLU A 115 -3.44 1.27 13.73
N ALA A 116 -2.33 2.01 13.78
CA ALA A 116 -2.36 3.46 13.71
C ALA A 116 -2.91 3.95 12.36
N MET A 117 -2.51 3.30 11.25
CA MET A 117 -3.03 3.60 9.91
C MET A 117 -4.52 3.27 9.79
N ALA A 118 -4.92 2.07 10.21
CA ALA A 118 -6.32 1.63 10.15
C ALA A 118 -7.22 2.53 11.02
N SER A 119 -6.77 2.92 12.21
CA SER A 119 -7.50 3.83 13.09
C SER A 119 -7.66 5.23 12.50
N GLU A 120 -6.61 5.79 11.90
CA GLU A 120 -6.68 7.07 11.19
C GLU A 120 -7.64 6.99 9.99
N GLY A 121 -7.59 5.89 9.22
CA GLY A 121 -8.52 5.64 8.11
C GLY A 121 -9.98 5.63 8.57
N ARG A 122 -10.26 4.98 9.70
CA ARG A 122 -11.60 4.96 10.33
C ARG A 122 -12.07 6.37 10.70
N LEU A 123 -11.22 7.17 11.34
CA LEU A 123 -11.55 8.55 11.70
C LEU A 123 -11.85 9.42 10.47
N ARG A 124 -11.09 9.24 9.39
CA ARG A 124 -11.33 9.97 8.13
C ARG A 124 -12.63 9.53 7.46
N ALA A 125 -12.95 8.24 7.46
CA ALA A 125 -14.21 7.73 6.93
C ALA A 125 -15.42 8.27 7.71
N GLU A 126 -15.35 8.28 9.05
CA GLU A 126 -16.36 8.88 9.91
C GLU A 126 -16.53 10.38 9.62
N ALA A 127 -15.44 11.13 9.50
CA ALA A 127 -15.46 12.55 9.13
C ALA A 127 -16.06 12.80 7.74
N ALA A 128 -15.93 11.85 6.82
CA ALA A 128 -16.53 11.87 5.49
C ALA A 128 -18.00 11.40 5.48
N GLY A 129 -18.57 11.02 6.64
CA GLY A 129 -19.96 10.56 6.76
C GLY A 129 -20.18 9.12 6.28
N ILE A 130 -19.12 8.31 6.16
CA ILE A 130 -19.20 6.92 5.71
C ILE A 130 -19.43 6.01 6.93
N GLY A 131 -20.49 5.22 6.89
CA GLY A 131 -20.85 4.31 7.98
C GLY A 131 -20.06 2.99 7.95
N ASN A 132 -19.86 2.39 9.12
CA ASN A 132 -19.15 1.12 9.29
C ASN A 132 -19.84 -0.09 8.60
N ASN A 133 -21.10 0.04 8.21
CA ASN A 133 -21.79 -0.98 7.41
C ASN A 133 -21.34 -1.01 5.94
N GLN A 134 -20.76 0.08 5.44
CA GLN A 134 -20.25 0.19 4.09
C GLN A 134 -18.71 0.02 4.03
N LEU A 135 -17.97 0.63 4.96
CA LEU A 135 -16.51 0.63 5.00
C LEU A 135 -16.02 0.26 6.40
N GLN A 136 -15.30 -0.86 6.49
CA GLN A 136 -14.72 -1.35 7.73
C GLN A 136 -13.20 -1.36 7.66
N PHE A 137 -12.54 -0.78 8.66
CA PHE A 137 -11.09 -0.81 8.81
C PHE A 137 -10.67 -1.81 9.88
N SER A 138 -9.62 -2.58 9.60
CA SER A 138 -9.01 -3.53 10.53
C SER A 138 -7.49 -3.50 10.45
N ALA A 139 -6.83 -3.82 11.58
CA ALA A 139 -5.40 -4.09 11.57
C ALA A 139 -5.19 -5.58 11.32
N SER A 140 -4.57 -5.90 10.18
CA SER A 140 -4.25 -7.28 9.79
C SER A 140 -3.14 -7.28 8.76
N ASP A 141 -2.28 -8.28 8.81
CA ASP A 141 -1.34 -8.48 7.71
C ASP A 141 -2.00 -9.13 6.49
N LEU A 142 -1.40 -8.94 5.31
CA LEU A 142 -1.94 -9.42 4.05
C LEU A 142 -2.14 -10.94 4.01
N GLU A 143 -1.25 -11.69 4.67
CA GLU A 143 -1.24 -13.17 4.67
C GLU A 143 -2.31 -13.75 5.60
N SER A 144 -2.80 -12.95 6.57
CA SER A 144 -3.85 -13.33 7.51
C SER A 144 -5.24 -12.87 7.07
N LEU A 145 -5.36 -12.19 5.92
CA LEU A 145 -6.65 -11.77 5.40
C LEU A 145 -7.49 -12.99 5.01
N GLU A 146 -8.74 -12.96 5.38
CA GLU A 146 -9.72 -14.00 5.09
C GLU A 146 -10.96 -13.41 4.40
N GLY A 147 -11.83 -14.27 3.89
CA GLY A 147 -13.06 -13.88 3.23
C GLY A 147 -13.02 -14.06 1.72
N ARG A 148 -14.10 -13.61 1.08
CA ARG A 148 -14.28 -13.62 -0.38
C ARG A 148 -14.86 -12.29 -0.80
N TYR A 149 -14.26 -11.69 -1.81
CA TYR A 149 -14.61 -10.37 -2.28
C TYR A 149 -14.74 -10.38 -3.80
N ASP A 150 -15.68 -9.67 -4.34
CA ASP A 150 -15.77 -9.50 -5.80
C ASP A 150 -14.44 -8.98 -6.36
N THR A 151 -13.89 -7.98 -5.70
CA THR A 151 -12.63 -7.34 -6.12
C THR A 151 -11.67 -7.20 -4.94
N VAL A 152 -10.43 -7.66 -5.11
CA VAL A 152 -9.32 -7.42 -4.17
C VAL A 152 -8.35 -6.43 -4.79
N ILE A 153 -7.96 -5.43 -4.01
CA ILE A 153 -7.07 -4.35 -4.45
C ILE A 153 -5.91 -4.24 -3.47
N CYS A 154 -4.67 -4.11 -3.99
CA CYS A 154 -3.49 -3.90 -3.17
C CYS A 154 -2.56 -2.90 -3.86
N LEU A 155 -2.47 -1.67 -3.32
CA LEU A 155 -1.73 -0.57 -3.92
C LEU A 155 -0.51 -0.18 -3.10
N ASP A 156 0.66 -0.14 -3.79
CA ASP A 156 1.94 0.38 -3.28
C ASP A 156 2.48 -0.32 -2.01
N VAL A 157 1.99 -1.54 -1.70
CA VAL A 157 2.44 -2.35 -0.57
C VAL A 157 3.67 -3.18 -0.93
N PHE A 158 3.68 -3.79 -2.11
CA PHE A 158 4.72 -4.75 -2.51
C PHE A 158 6.10 -4.13 -2.66
N ILE A 159 6.22 -2.81 -2.69
CA ILE A 159 7.52 -2.11 -2.68
C ILE A 159 8.35 -2.39 -1.42
N HIS A 160 7.72 -2.87 -0.36
CA HIS A 160 8.37 -3.19 0.92
C HIS A 160 8.88 -4.63 0.99
N TYR A 161 8.60 -5.46 -0.01
CA TYR A 161 8.89 -6.89 0.00
C TYR A 161 9.74 -7.32 -1.20
N PRO A 162 10.67 -8.28 -1.01
CA PRO A 162 11.38 -8.94 -2.12
C PRO A 162 10.42 -9.67 -3.07
N GLN A 163 10.92 -10.08 -4.25
CA GLN A 163 10.12 -10.71 -5.31
C GLN A 163 9.31 -11.91 -4.82
N ALA A 164 9.95 -12.90 -4.19
CA ALA A 164 9.28 -14.14 -3.81
C ALA A 164 8.18 -13.94 -2.73
N PRO A 165 8.40 -13.20 -1.62
CA PRO A 165 7.32 -12.83 -0.70
C PRO A 165 6.17 -12.06 -1.38
N ALA A 166 6.48 -11.11 -2.27
CA ALA A 166 5.43 -10.38 -2.99
C ALA A 166 4.58 -11.30 -3.87
N GLU A 167 5.18 -12.27 -4.57
CA GLU A 167 4.46 -13.28 -5.36
C GLU A 167 3.57 -14.17 -4.49
N GLU A 168 4.03 -14.58 -3.30
CA GLU A 168 3.22 -15.35 -2.34
C GLU A 168 2.00 -14.54 -1.88
N MET A 169 2.19 -13.26 -1.55
CA MET A 169 1.09 -12.35 -1.19
C MET A 169 0.09 -12.18 -2.34
N VAL A 170 0.57 -12.04 -3.58
CA VAL A 170 -0.31 -11.98 -4.76
C VAL A 170 -1.14 -13.25 -4.91
N ARG A 171 -0.55 -14.45 -4.74
CA ARG A 171 -1.30 -15.72 -4.76
C ARG A 171 -2.40 -15.75 -3.69
N HIS A 172 -2.06 -15.34 -2.47
CA HIS A 172 -3.01 -15.29 -1.38
C HIS A 172 -4.17 -14.34 -1.68
N LEU A 173 -3.88 -13.10 -2.06
CA LEU A 173 -4.89 -12.10 -2.41
C LEU A 173 -5.76 -12.52 -3.62
N ALA A 174 -5.16 -13.17 -4.62
CA ALA A 174 -5.90 -13.76 -5.74
C ALA A 174 -6.85 -14.88 -5.27
N GLY A 175 -6.48 -15.63 -4.22
CA GLY A 175 -7.37 -16.62 -3.59
C GLY A 175 -8.61 -15.99 -2.95
N LEU A 176 -8.54 -14.76 -2.45
CA LEU A 176 -9.66 -14.03 -1.84
C LEU A 176 -10.56 -13.34 -2.88
N ALA A 177 -10.04 -13.05 -4.07
CA ALA A 177 -10.78 -12.37 -5.14
C ALA A 177 -11.70 -13.34 -5.88
N GLU A 178 -12.95 -12.96 -6.12
CA GLU A 178 -13.90 -13.76 -6.90
C GLU A 178 -13.78 -13.45 -8.40
N ASN A 179 -13.78 -12.19 -8.79
CA ASN A 179 -13.81 -11.75 -10.16
C ASN A 179 -12.60 -10.92 -10.58
N HIS A 180 -12.15 -9.99 -9.71
CA HIS A 180 -11.12 -9.04 -10.07
C HIS A 180 -10.02 -8.94 -9.02
N LEU A 181 -8.77 -8.84 -9.48
CA LEU A 181 -7.61 -8.52 -8.67
C LEU A 181 -6.91 -7.31 -9.27
N ILE A 182 -6.65 -6.28 -8.47
CA ILE A 182 -5.92 -5.07 -8.91
C ILE A 182 -4.72 -4.88 -8.00
N VAL A 183 -3.52 -4.85 -8.58
CA VAL A 183 -2.29 -4.68 -7.81
C VAL A 183 -1.40 -3.60 -8.41
N SER A 184 -0.67 -2.91 -7.53
CA SER A 184 0.39 -2.01 -7.96
C SER A 184 1.72 -2.31 -7.30
N PHE A 185 2.81 -2.05 -8.01
CA PHE A 185 4.18 -2.27 -7.54
C PHE A 185 5.19 -1.41 -8.30
N ALA A 186 6.35 -1.16 -7.70
CA ALA A 186 7.46 -0.51 -8.39
C ALA A 186 8.08 -1.50 -9.40
N PRO A 187 8.02 -1.22 -10.73
CA PRO A 187 8.49 -2.16 -11.73
C PRO A 187 10.02 -2.22 -11.76
N TYR A 188 10.57 -3.43 -11.91
CA TYR A 188 11.98 -3.58 -12.21
C TYR A 188 12.25 -3.11 -13.66
N THR A 189 13.10 -2.10 -13.79
CA THR A 189 13.67 -1.71 -15.09
C THR A 189 15.18 -1.54 -14.94
N PRO A 190 15.98 -1.82 -15.98
CA PRO A 190 17.43 -1.62 -15.93
C PRO A 190 17.81 -0.17 -15.56
N LEU A 191 17.05 0.80 -16.02
CA LEU A 191 17.24 2.23 -15.70
C LEU A 191 17.01 2.52 -14.23
N LEU A 192 15.91 2.02 -13.64
CA LEU A 192 15.62 2.21 -12.20
C LEU A 192 16.63 1.46 -11.34
N ALA A 193 17.09 0.28 -11.75
CA ALA A 193 18.16 -0.45 -11.08
C ALA A 193 19.48 0.35 -11.09
N LEU A 194 19.83 0.97 -12.21
CA LEU A 194 21.01 1.84 -12.33
C LEU A 194 20.87 3.08 -11.43
N LEU A 195 19.74 3.77 -11.48
CA LEU A 195 19.48 4.96 -10.65
C LEU A 195 19.51 4.64 -9.16
N LYS A 196 18.99 3.47 -8.75
CA LYS A 196 19.07 2.99 -7.37
C LYS A 196 20.52 2.73 -6.96
N GLY A 197 21.33 2.11 -7.84
CA GLY A 197 22.76 1.89 -7.62
C GLY A 197 23.53 3.21 -7.43
N ILE A 198 23.24 4.22 -8.23
CA ILE A 198 23.83 5.56 -8.11
C ILE A 198 23.36 6.24 -6.82
N GLY A 199 22.08 6.14 -6.45
CA GLY A 199 21.50 6.71 -5.23
C GLY A 199 22.14 6.16 -3.95
N GLN A 200 22.60 4.91 -3.95
CA GLN A 200 23.32 4.30 -2.82
C GLN A 200 24.71 4.90 -2.57
N LEU A 201 25.28 5.59 -3.55
CA LEU A 201 26.58 6.26 -3.43
C LEU A 201 26.47 7.63 -2.72
N PHE A 202 25.26 8.17 -2.56
CA PHE A 202 25.04 9.42 -1.88
C PHE A 202 24.45 9.17 -0.47
N PRO A 203 25.19 9.48 0.62
CA PRO A 203 24.67 9.35 1.97
C PRO A 203 23.56 10.38 2.21
N GLY A 204 22.31 9.91 2.32
CA GLY A 204 21.15 10.72 2.67
C GLY A 204 20.38 10.08 3.82
N PRO A 205 19.56 10.84 4.59
CA PRO A 205 18.85 10.36 5.78
C PRO A 205 17.73 9.33 5.51
N SER A 206 17.63 8.81 4.30
CA SER A 206 16.55 7.90 3.88
C SER A 206 16.97 6.43 3.91
N LYS A 207 17.53 5.94 5.03
CA LYS A 207 17.90 4.51 5.17
C LYS A 207 16.79 3.65 5.78
N THR A 208 15.58 4.16 5.95
CA THR A 208 14.57 3.56 6.82
C THR A 208 13.64 2.53 6.16
N THR A 209 13.57 2.44 4.84
CA THR A 209 12.89 1.31 4.18
C THR A 209 13.55 0.98 2.85
N ARG A 210 13.88 -0.30 2.66
CA ARG A 210 14.36 -0.78 1.37
C ARG A 210 13.18 -0.81 0.40
N ALA A 211 13.16 0.08 -0.59
CA ALA A 211 12.21 -0.03 -1.69
C ALA A 211 12.68 -1.13 -2.66
N TYR A 212 11.88 -2.15 -2.85
CA TYR A 212 12.13 -3.22 -3.82
C TYR A 212 11.46 -2.87 -5.15
N THR A 213 12.08 -3.29 -6.24
CA THR A 213 11.48 -3.27 -7.58
C THR A 213 11.19 -4.70 -7.99
N LEU A 214 10.00 -4.93 -8.53
CA LEU A 214 9.51 -6.27 -8.86
C LEU A 214 9.42 -6.49 -10.37
N ARG A 215 9.67 -7.71 -10.80
CA ARG A 215 9.48 -8.15 -12.17
C ARG A 215 8.00 -8.44 -12.41
N GLU A 216 7.45 -7.85 -13.46
CA GLU A 216 6.03 -8.01 -13.81
C GLU A 216 5.69 -9.45 -14.15
N ASP A 217 6.59 -10.19 -14.80
CA ASP A 217 6.38 -11.59 -15.19
C ASP A 217 6.09 -12.50 -13.99
N GLY A 218 6.80 -12.32 -12.87
CA GLY A 218 6.56 -13.07 -11.64
C GLY A 218 5.19 -12.76 -11.00
N ILE A 219 4.80 -11.48 -10.95
CA ILE A 219 3.49 -11.06 -10.43
C ILE A 219 2.36 -11.61 -11.29
N VAL A 220 2.50 -11.55 -12.62
CA VAL A 220 1.50 -12.11 -13.56
C VAL A 220 1.41 -13.64 -13.42
N ALA A 221 2.54 -14.33 -13.28
CA ALA A 221 2.56 -15.77 -13.06
C ALA A 221 1.86 -16.17 -11.75
N ALA A 222 2.13 -15.44 -10.65
CA ALA A 222 1.50 -15.67 -9.35
C ALA A 222 -0.03 -15.51 -9.40
N ALA A 223 -0.53 -14.48 -10.09
CA ALA A 223 -1.97 -14.29 -10.30
C ALA A 223 -2.58 -15.39 -11.19
N ALA A 224 -1.84 -15.83 -12.22
CA ALA A 224 -2.29 -16.87 -13.15
C ALA A 224 -2.46 -18.23 -12.48
N GLU A 225 -1.68 -18.58 -11.46
CA GLU A 225 -1.84 -19.80 -10.66
C GLU A 225 -3.22 -19.89 -9.98
N ALA A 226 -3.83 -18.73 -9.64
CA ALA A 226 -5.17 -18.63 -9.10
C ALA A 226 -6.27 -18.43 -10.19
N GLY A 227 -5.92 -18.57 -11.48
CA GLY A 227 -6.86 -18.46 -12.59
C GLY A 227 -7.11 -17.03 -13.10
N PHE A 228 -6.27 -16.07 -12.75
CA PHE A 228 -6.42 -14.68 -13.17
C PHE A 228 -5.58 -14.36 -14.42
N LYS A 229 -6.15 -13.55 -15.32
CA LYS A 229 -5.48 -13.06 -16.52
C LYS A 229 -5.40 -11.53 -16.49
N PRO A 230 -4.26 -10.93 -16.84
CA PRO A 230 -4.12 -9.49 -16.90
C PRO A 230 -4.96 -8.92 -18.06
N VAL A 231 -5.86 -7.99 -17.75
CA VAL A 231 -6.76 -7.36 -18.74
C VAL A 231 -6.42 -5.88 -18.96
N ARG A 232 -5.83 -5.22 -17.98
CA ARG A 232 -5.49 -3.80 -18.09
C ARG A 232 -4.18 -3.48 -17.38
N ARG A 233 -3.41 -2.56 -17.93
CA ARG A 233 -2.13 -2.10 -17.38
C ARG A 233 -2.00 -0.60 -17.49
N SER A 234 -1.37 0.02 -16.48
CA SER A 234 -0.93 1.40 -16.49
C SER A 234 0.44 1.54 -15.85
N LEU A 235 1.19 2.54 -16.25
CA LEU A 235 2.40 2.97 -15.57
C LEU A 235 2.21 4.40 -15.08
N ASN A 236 2.03 4.55 -13.78
CA ASN A 236 1.82 5.83 -13.13
C ASN A 236 3.16 6.42 -12.71
N GLN A 237 3.41 7.67 -13.09
CA GLN A 237 4.71 8.30 -12.88
C GLN A 237 4.58 9.72 -12.33
N ALA A 238 5.44 10.02 -11.37
CA ALA A 238 5.78 11.36 -10.91
C ALA A 238 7.28 11.37 -10.54
N PRO A 239 7.94 12.50 -10.36
CA PRO A 239 9.30 12.51 -9.84
C PRO A 239 9.38 11.72 -8.53
N PHE A 240 10.33 10.77 -8.46
CA PHE A 240 10.52 9.84 -7.32
C PHE A 240 9.40 8.81 -7.09
N TYR A 241 8.44 8.68 -8.01
CA TYR A 241 7.37 7.69 -7.93
C TYR A 241 7.18 7.00 -9.27
N PHE A 242 7.23 5.67 -9.26
CA PHE A 242 6.97 4.81 -10.41
C PHE A 242 6.16 3.61 -9.94
N SER A 243 4.94 3.47 -10.42
CA SER A 243 4.04 2.38 -10.05
C SER A 243 3.44 1.73 -11.29
N ARG A 244 3.70 0.45 -11.46
CA ARG A 244 3.02 -0.42 -12.42
C ARG A 244 1.71 -0.87 -11.80
N LEU A 245 0.60 -0.52 -12.41
CA LEU A 245 -0.74 -0.95 -12.02
C LEU A 245 -1.24 -1.99 -13.01
N ILE A 246 -1.75 -3.11 -12.51
CA ILE A 246 -2.32 -4.20 -13.32
C ILE A 246 -3.68 -4.59 -12.75
N ALA A 247 -4.70 -4.63 -13.60
CA ALA A 247 -5.97 -5.27 -13.32
C ALA A 247 -6.01 -6.64 -13.97
N PHE A 248 -6.48 -7.62 -13.22
CA PHE A 248 -6.68 -9.00 -13.63
C PHE A 248 -8.15 -9.37 -13.48
N GLU A 249 -8.61 -10.25 -14.34
CA GLU A 249 -9.93 -10.89 -14.28
C GLU A 249 -9.77 -12.41 -14.17
N ARG A 250 -10.68 -13.03 -13.45
CA ARG A 250 -10.76 -14.49 -13.37
C ARG A 250 -11.22 -15.02 -14.72
N GLY A 251 -10.47 -16.01 -15.27
CA GLY A 251 -10.74 -16.65 -16.56
C GLY A 251 -11.71 -17.81 -16.49
#